data_acb6ed2cef2f392ea47201c160a8e3ee
#
_entry.id   acb6ed2cef2f392ea47201c160a8e3ee
#
_cell.length_a   1.000
_cell.length_b   1.000
_cell.length_c   1.000
_cell.angle_alpha   90.00
_cell.angle_beta   90.00
_cell.angle_gamma   90.00
#
_symmetry.space_group_name_H-M   'P 1'
#
loop_
_entity.id
_entity.type
_entity.pdbx_description
1 polymer ?
#
loop_
_entity_poly.entity_id
_entity_poly.type
_entity_poly.pdbx_seq_one_letter_code
_entity_poly.pdbx_strand_id
1 'polypeptide(L)'
;LNAFSDDMIIERDIYQHIHDGDEDLLLKKYFRYFNIVITLNEGVKSSLTNNLLLLRIFCEVNRDKQLGLVSHIKHDELFTVYFDKMLSRLAETHDWMERKVLRKRKIKKFFSLILKYMIQNDTFFNVPIEDLFEEMEEEDENMLLRFLDENILLRKDLSEKKDSLVRKTEIVNFTYDTFRDYLLAHYILDTLSENVEEQKTLIHKYTHISSGNSVMII
;
A
#
# COMPACT_ATOMS: atom_id res chain seq x y z
N LEU A 1 -4.20 11.99 -19.32
CA LEU A 1 -4.47 10.73 -20.05
C LEU A 1 -3.21 9.90 -20.36
N ASN A 2 -2.00 10.48 -20.28
CA ASN A 2 -0.75 9.78 -20.66
C ASN A 2 0.00 9.11 -19.48
N ALA A 3 -0.31 9.44 -18.22
CA ALA A 3 0.38 8.87 -17.08
C ALA A 3 0.05 7.36 -16.85
N PHE A 4 -1.18 6.96 -17.19
CA PHE A 4 -1.61 5.54 -17.07
C PHE A 4 -0.95 4.62 -18.10
N SER A 5 -0.60 5.11 -19.29
CA SER A 5 0.03 4.28 -20.32
C SER A 5 1.47 3.92 -19.97
N ASP A 6 2.18 4.80 -19.29
CA ASP A 6 3.60 4.63 -18.98
C ASP A 6 3.79 3.63 -17.81
N ASP A 7 2.93 3.67 -16.78
CA ASP A 7 2.96 2.70 -15.68
C ASP A 7 2.64 1.27 -16.15
N MET A 8 1.64 1.10 -17.03
CA MET A 8 1.31 -0.20 -17.62
C MET A 8 2.42 -0.75 -18.54
N ILE A 9 3.12 0.12 -19.26
CA ILE A 9 4.26 -0.29 -20.11
C ILE A 9 5.41 -0.76 -19.22
N ILE A 10 5.68 -0.07 -18.11
CA ILE A 10 6.72 -0.45 -17.16
C ILE A 10 6.38 -1.79 -16.52
N GLU A 11 5.16 -2.01 -16.04
CA GLU A 11 4.74 -3.29 -15.44
C GLU A 11 4.91 -4.45 -16.44
N ARG A 12 4.53 -4.27 -17.70
CA ARG A 12 4.69 -5.31 -18.72
C ARG A 12 6.16 -5.60 -19.00
N ASP A 13 7.01 -4.58 -19.11
CA ASP A 13 8.44 -4.74 -19.32
C ASP A 13 9.14 -5.42 -18.12
N ILE A 14 8.64 -5.16 -16.90
CA ILE A 14 9.12 -5.80 -15.67
C ILE A 14 8.88 -7.30 -15.70
N TYR A 15 7.67 -7.76 -16.03
CA TYR A 15 7.34 -9.18 -16.10
C TYR A 15 8.24 -9.91 -17.10
N GLN A 16 8.57 -9.28 -18.20
CA GLN A 16 9.44 -9.87 -19.23
C GLN A 16 10.88 -10.02 -18.72
N HIS A 17 11.41 -9.04 -17.97
CA HIS A 17 12.78 -9.09 -17.44
C HIS A 17 12.96 -10.01 -16.22
N ILE A 18 11.93 -10.19 -15.41
CA ILE A 18 11.96 -11.21 -14.33
C ILE A 18 12.10 -12.61 -14.94
N HIS A 19 11.47 -12.87 -16.09
CA HIS A 19 11.60 -14.13 -16.80
C HIS A 19 12.99 -14.33 -17.43
N ASP A 20 13.61 -13.24 -17.86
CA ASP A 20 14.95 -13.28 -18.51
C ASP A 20 16.11 -13.29 -17.50
N GLY A 21 15.85 -13.14 -16.20
CA GLY A 21 16.84 -13.22 -15.12
C GLY A 21 17.86 -12.07 -15.10
N ASP A 22 17.58 -10.94 -15.78
CA ASP A 22 18.49 -9.79 -15.83
C ASP A 22 18.11 -8.72 -14.81
N GLU A 23 18.52 -8.96 -13.55
CA GLU A 23 18.28 -8.04 -12.42
C GLU A 23 18.92 -6.66 -12.63
N ASP A 24 20.10 -6.61 -13.27
CA ASP A 24 20.79 -5.35 -13.55
C ASP A 24 20.04 -4.48 -14.55
N LEU A 25 19.44 -5.09 -15.54
CA LEU A 25 18.67 -4.39 -16.54
C LEU A 25 17.37 -3.84 -15.92
N LEU A 26 16.73 -4.61 -15.05
CA LEU A 26 15.55 -4.18 -14.29
C LEU A 26 15.86 -2.92 -13.49
N LEU A 27 16.89 -2.96 -12.65
CA LEU A 27 17.28 -1.81 -11.82
C LEU A 27 17.65 -0.59 -12.67
N LYS A 28 18.42 -0.77 -13.76
CA LYS A 28 18.78 0.32 -14.67
C LYS A 28 17.55 1.00 -15.29
N LYS A 29 16.54 0.21 -15.71
CA LYS A 29 15.29 0.76 -16.27
C LYS A 29 14.53 1.56 -15.24
N TYR A 30 14.34 1.03 -14.03
CA TYR A 30 13.68 1.74 -12.94
C TYR A 30 14.40 3.04 -12.59
N PHE A 31 15.71 2.98 -12.34
CA PHE A 31 16.46 4.16 -11.94
C PHE A 31 16.49 5.23 -13.03
N ARG A 32 16.55 4.82 -14.30
CA ARG A 32 16.44 5.76 -15.43
C ARG A 32 15.07 6.40 -15.49
N TYR A 33 14.00 5.62 -15.34
CA TYR A 33 12.61 6.14 -15.37
C TYR A 33 12.35 7.13 -14.24
N PHE A 34 12.82 6.82 -13.05
CA PHE A 34 12.66 7.68 -11.88
C PHE A 34 13.75 8.76 -11.75
N ASN A 35 14.65 8.86 -12.73
CA ASN A 35 15.77 9.79 -12.75
C ASN A 35 16.63 9.71 -11.47
N ILE A 36 17.03 8.49 -11.08
CA ILE A 36 17.82 8.22 -9.89
C ILE A 36 19.25 7.86 -10.29
N VAL A 37 20.23 8.54 -9.67
CA VAL A 37 21.64 8.18 -9.76
C VAL A 37 22.08 7.58 -8.44
N ILE A 38 22.50 6.30 -8.46
CA ILE A 38 22.73 5.53 -7.24
C ILE A 38 23.77 4.43 -7.48
N THR A 39 24.51 4.11 -6.42
CA THR A 39 25.31 2.89 -6.32
C THR A 39 24.74 2.01 -5.20
N LEU A 40 24.48 0.74 -5.49
CA LEU A 40 23.95 -0.22 -4.52
C LEU A 40 25.01 -1.24 -4.14
N ASN A 41 24.99 -1.68 -2.88
CA ASN A 41 25.69 -2.93 -2.54
C ASN A 41 24.85 -4.13 -2.97
N GLU A 42 25.45 -5.33 -3.04
CA GLU A 42 24.78 -6.55 -3.51
C GLU A 42 23.58 -6.95 -2.63
N GLY A 43 23.62 -6.71 -1.32
CA GLY A 43 22.51 -7.01 -0.42
C GLY A 43 21.26 -6.14 -0.70
N VAL A 44 21.45 -4.84 -0.91
CA VAL A 44 20.37 -3.92 -1.29
C VAL A 44 19.83 -4.23 -2.67
N LYS A 45 20.74 -4.52 -3.62
CA LYS A 45 20.38 -4.92 -4.98
C LYS A 45 19.46 -6.14 -4.96
N SER A 46 19.86 -7.21 -4.28
CA SER A 46 19.06 -8.42 -4.11
C SER A 46 17.72 -8.15 -3.42
N SER A 47 17.69 -7.31 -2.37
CA SER A 47 16.44 -6.94 -1.71
C SER A 47 15.46 -6.23 -2.63
N LEU A 48 15.94 -5.33 -3.48
CA LEU A 48 15.10 -4.59 -4.42
C LEU A 48 14.63 -5.45 -5.59
N THR A 49 15.48 -6.33 -6.11
CA THR A 49 15.13 -7.20 -7.25
C THR A 49 14.19 -8.33 -6.86
N ASN A 50 14.30 -8.83 -5.62
CA ASN A 50 13.41 -9.86 -5.09
C ASN A 50 12.05 -9.30 -4.62
N ASN A 51 11.92 -7.99 -4.46
CA ASN A 51 10.68 -7.35 -4.03
C ASN A 51 10.38 -6.12 -4.89
N LEU A 52 9.60 -6.32 -5.96
CA LEU A 52 9.28 -5.27 -6.93
C LEU A 52 8.48 -4.11 -6.31
N LEU A 53 7.65 -4.39 -5.31
CA LEU A 53 6.97 -3.34 -4.58
C LEU A 53 7.98 -2.46 -3.83
N LEU A 54 8.92 -3.08 -3.13
CA LEU A 54 9.98 -2.37 -2.43
C LEU A 54 10.81 -1.53 -3.41
N LEU A 55 11.13 -2.10 -4.57
CA LEU A 55 11.83 -1.38 -5.64
C LEU A 55 11.02 -0.16 -6.11
N ARG A 56 9.71 -0.33 -6.36
CA ARG A 56 8.85 0.77 -6.78
C ARG A 56 8.78 1.87 -5.71
N ILE A 57 8.52 1.50 -4.46
CA ILE A 57 8.46 2.45 -3.34
C ILE A 57 9.80 3.17 -3.15
N PHE A 58 10.90 2.43 -3.22
CA PHE A 58 12.25 3.00 -3.16
C PHE A 58 12.46 4.05 -4.26
N CYS A 59 12.07 3.74 -5.48
CA CYS A 59 12.18 4.66 -6.61
C CYS A 59 11.25 5.86 -6.49
N GLU A 60 10.01 5.67 -6.07
CA GLU A 60 9.06 6.78 -5.84
C GLU A 60 9.57 7.76 -4.78
N VAL A 61 10.12 7.24 -3.68
CA VAL A 61 10.67 8.06 -2.59
C VAL A 61 11.92 8.81 -3.02
N ASN A 62 12.71 8.23 -3.91
CA ASN A 62 14.00 8.78 -4.32
C ASN A 62 14.00 9.38 -5.73
N ARG A 63 12.83 9.60 -6.31
CA ARG A 63 12.69 10.24 -7.63
C ARG A 63 13.50 11.55 -7.70
N ASP A 64 14.20 11.73 -8.82
CA ASP A 64 15.04 12.90 -9.14
C ASP A 64 16.19 13.17 -8.15
N LYS A 65 16.64 12.13 -7.43
CA LYS A 65 17.76 12.26 -6.48
C LYS A 65 19.05 11.65 -7.01
N GLN A 66 20.15 12.25 -6.58
CA GLN A 66 21.49 11.68 -6.67
C GLN A 66 21.86 11.12 -5.29
N LEU A 67 21.88 9.81 -5.19
CA LEU A 67 22.25 9.09 -3.98
C LEU A 67 23.67 8.55 -4.15
N GLY A 68 24.45 8.57 -3.08
CA GLY A 68 25.74 7.91 -3.06
C GLY A 68 25.60 6.39 -2.97
N LEU A 69 26.52 5.74 -2.25
CA LEU A 69 26.43 4.32 -1.94
C LEU A 69 25.32 4.07 -0.91
N VAL A 70 24.32 3.28 -1.28
CA VAL A 70 23.29 2.79 -0.37
C VAL A 70 23.63 1.36 0.04
N SER A 71 23.95 1.22 1.34
CA SER A 71 24.39 -0.05 1.92
C SER A 71 23.28 -0.80 2.67
N HIS A 72 22.18 -0.13 3.00
CA HIS A 72 20.99 -0.71 3.64
C HIS A 72 19.75 0.13 3.36
N ILE A 73 18.58 -0.49 3.42
CA ILE A 73 17.29 0.16 3.32
C ILE A 73 16.61 0.08 4.68
N LYS A 74 16.25 1.23 5.23
CA LYS A 74 15.41 1.32 6.42
C LYS A 74 13.94 1.31 5.96
N HIS A 75 13.29 0.19 6.07
CA HIS A 75 11.94 -0.03 5.54
C HIS A 75 10.92 0.90 6.18
N ASP A 76 10.96 1.08 7.50
CA ASP A 76 10.09 1.98 8.26
C ASP A 76 10.18 3.43 7.78
N GLU A 77 11.39 3.96 7.64
CA GLU A 77 11.62 5.32 7.12
C GLU A 77 11.14 5.43 5.66
N LEU A 78 11.41 4.41 4.83
CA LEU A 78 11.01 4.38 3.44
C LEU A 78 9.48 4.41 3.28
N PHE A 79 8.77 3.55 4.03
CA PHE A 79 7.30 3.50 4.00
C PHE A 79 6.69 4.78 4.57
N THR A 80 7.25 5.34 5.64
CA THR A 80 6.80 6.62 6.20
C THR A 80 6.87 7.74 5.16
N VAL A 81 8.00 7.88 4.47
CA VAL A 81 8.16 8.91 3.42
C VAL A 81 7.24 8.64 2.22
N TYR A 82 7.08 7.39 1.83
CA TYR A 82 6.16 7.00 0.76
C TYR A 82 4.71 7.35 1.13
N PHE A 83 4.28 7.01 2.35
CA PHE A 83 2.94 7.32 2.83
C PHE A 83 2.67 8.82 2.86
N ASP A 84 3.60 9.63 3.32
CA ASP A 84 3.46 11.09 3.32
C ASP A 84 3.37 11.69 1.90
N LYS A 85 4.15 11.15 0.95
CA LYS A 85 4.06 11.54 -0.46
C LYS A 85 2.69 11.17 -1.06
N MET A 86 2.22 9.95 -0.80
CA MET A 86 0.91 9.47 -1.24
C MET A 86 -0.22 10.33 -0.67
N LEU A 87 -0.21 10.59 0.66
CA LEU A 87 -1.17 11.50 1.29
C LEU A 87 -1.16 12.90 0.67
N SER A 88 0.04 13.39 0.32
CA SER A 88 0.19 14.70 -0.31
C SER A 88 -0.44 14.71 -1.71
N ARG A 89 -0.20 13.66 -2.50
CA ARG A 89 -0.78 13.47 -3.85
C ARG A 89 -2.29 13.36 -3.80
N LEU A 90 -2.82 12.51 -2.93
CA LEU A 90 -4.26 12.38 -2.72
C LEU A 90 -4.92 13.69 -2.26
N ALA A 91 -4.19 14.51 -1.50
CA ALA A 91 -4.69 15.80 -1.01
C ALA A 91 -4.57 16.94 -2.04
N GLU A 92 -3.91 16.74 -3.17
CA GLU A 92 -3.68 17.76 -4.24
C GLU A 92 -4.81 17.90 -5.25
N THR A 93 -6.00 17.41 -4.97
CA THR A 93 -7.12 17.52 -5.91
C THR A 93 -7.73 18.89 -6.01
N HIS A 94 -8.47 19.09 -7.12
CA HIS A 94 -8.97 20.33 -7.67
C HIS A 94 -9.95 21.15 -6.80
N ASP A 95 -10.29 20.68 -5.63
CA ASP A 95 -11.15 21.44 -4.72
C ASP A 95 -10.29 22.43 -3.90
N TRP A 96 -10.14 23.62 -4.46
CA TRP A 96 -9.36 24.72 -3.89
C TRP A 96 -9.97 25.34 -2.62
N MET A 97 -11.21 24.97 -2.27
CA MET A 97 -11.92 25.50 -1.10
C MET A 97 -11.46 24.87 0.22
N GLU A 98 -10.96 23.65 0.21
CA GLU A 98 -10.53 22.95 1.43
C GLU A 98 -9.02 23.00 1.65
N ARG A 99 -8.60 23.28 2.89
CA ARG A 99 -7.17 23.30 3.24
C ARG A 99 -6.53 21.91 3.10
N LYS A 100 -5.37 21.81 2.47
CA LYS A 100 -4.61 20.55 2.27
C LYS A 100 -4.46 19.73 3.56
N VAL A 101 -4.29 20.40 4.72
CA VAL A 101 -4.17 19.72 6.02
C VAL A 101 -5.46 18.99 6.41
N LEU A 102 -6.62 19.59 6.16
CA LEU A 102 -7.92 18.97 6.45
C LEU A 102 -8.16 17.76 5.54
N ARG A 103 -7.81 17.87 4.26
CA ARG A 103 -7.88 16.75 3.32
C ARG A 103 -7.00 15.58 3.77
N LYS A 104 -5.74 15.81 4.15
CA LYS A 104 -4.86 14.78 4.70
C LYS A 104 -5.48 14.10 5.93
N ARG A 105 -6.14 14.87 6.80
CA ARG A 105 -6.82 14.32 7.98
C ARG A 105 -8.00 13.42 7.59
N LYS A 106 -8.80 13.81 6.60
CA LYS A 106 -9.91 13.00 6.08
C LYS A 106 -9.38 11.69 5.47
N ILE A 107 -8.32 11.76 4.67
CA ILE A 107 -7.68 10.58 4.09
C ILE A 107 -7.20 9.62 5.19
N LYS A 108 -6.55 10.13 6.23
CA LYS A 108 -6.12 9.31 7.38
C LYS A 108 -7.31 8.70 8.12
N LYS A 109 -8.41 9.46 8.32
CA LYS A 109 -9.65 8.94 8.92
C LYS A 109 -10.20 7.78 8.10
N PHE A 110 -10.21 7.89 6.78
CA PHE A 110 -10.69 6.83 5.89
C PHE A 110 -9.81 5.57 5.96
N PHE A 111 -8.48 5.70 5.97
CA PHE A 111 -7.60 4.55 6.24
C PHE A 111 -7.92 3.90 7.59
N SER A 112 -8.07 4.72 8.64
CA SER A 112 -8.39 4.23 9.99
C SER A 112 -9.70 3.44 10.02
N LEU A 113 -10.70 3.84 9.22
CA LEU A 113 -11.98 3.13 9.11
C LEU A 113 -11.77 1.73 8.54
N ILE A 114 -11.06 1.60 7.42
CA ILE A 114 -10.78 0.30 6.79
C ILE A 114 -9.95 -0.59 7.74
N LEU A 115 -8.89 -0.02 8.35
CA LEU A 115 -8.00 -0.76 9.24
C LEU A 115 -8.72 -1.22 10.52
N LYS A 116 -9.59 -0.37 11.07
CA LYS A 116 -10.45 -0.70 12.20
C LYS A 116 -11.36 -1.88 11.87
N TYR A 117 -12.03 -1.82 10.71
CA TYR A 117 -12.87 -2.91 10.23
C TYR A 117 -12.08 -4.23 10.13
N MET A 118 -10.88 -4.18 9.51
CA MET A 118 -10.02 -5.35 9.37
C MET A 118 -9.68 -5.99 10.71
N ILE A 119 -9.33 -5.18 11.72
CA ILE A 119 -8.97 -5.66 13.05
C ILE A 119 -10.18 -6.23 13.79
N GLN A 120 -11.31 -5.53 13.74
CA GLN A 120 -12.53 -5.93 14.47
C GLN A 120 -13.11 -7.24 13.93
N ASN A 121 -13.06 -7.44 12.60
CA ASN A 121 -13.62 -8.62 11.94
C ASN A 121 -12.58 -9.71 11.65
N ASP A 122 -11.32 -9.51 12.07
CA ASP A 122 -10.20 -10.41 11.77
C ASP A 122 -10.08 -10.74 10.27
N THR A 123 -10.37 -9.73 9.43
CA THR A 123 -10.48 -9.86 7.98
C THR A 123 -9.51 -8.92 7.30
N PHE A 124 -8.34 -9.43 6.88
CA PHE A 124 -7.26 -8.63 6.29
C PHE A 124 -7.27 -8.63 4.76
N PHE A 125 -8.09 -9.47 4.18
CA PHE A 125 -8.30 -9.60 2.74
C PHE A 125 -9.79 -9.66 2.44
N ASN A 126 -10.15 -9.27 1.22
CA ASN A 126 -11.53 -9.38 0.74
C ASN A 126 -12.54 -8.66 1.64
N VAL A 127 -12.20 -7.42 2.03
CA VAL A 127 -13.09 -6.60 2.85
C VAL A 127 -14.35 -6.27 2.05
N PRO A 128 -15.54 -6.68 2.51
CA PRO A 128 -16.79 -6.37 1.82
C PRO A 128 -17.03 -4.85 1.77
N ILE A 129 -17.33 -4.34 0.57
CA ILE A 129 -17.62 -2.90 0.41
C ILE A 129 -18.91 -2.54 1.13
N GLU A 130 -19.93 -3.41 1.08
CA GLU A 130 -21.22 -3.18 1.73
C GLU A 130 -21.06 -2.92 3.24
N ASP A 131 -20.21 -3.70 3.90
CA ASP A 131 -19.96 -3.54 5.34
C ASP A 131 -19.22 -2.22 5.67
N LEU A 132 -18.35 -1.78 4.76
CA LEU A 132 -17.68 -0.48 4.92
C LEU A 132 -18.67 0.67 4.74
N PHE A 133 -19.64 0.56 3.82
CA PHE A 133 -20.63 1.60 3.58
C PHE A 133 -21.55 1.84 4.78
N GLU A 134 -21.76 0.84 5.63
CA GLU A 134 -22.56 1.04 6.85
C GLU A 134 -21.90 2.01 7.85
N GLU A 135 -20.57 2.12 7.83
CA GLU A 135 -19.78 3.02 8.67
C GLU A 135 -19.31 4.30 7.93
N MET A 136 -19.54 4.41 6.60
CA MET A 136 -19.08 5.52 5.77
C MET A 136 -20.09 6.67 5.75
N GLU A 137 -19.54 7.89 5.70
CA GLU A 137 -20.27 9.11 5.33
C GLU A 137 -20.17 9.31 3.80
N GLU A 138 -21.04 10.13 3.20
CA GLU A 138 -21.04 10.43 1.74
C GLU A 138 -19.65 10.88 1.22
N GLU A 139 -18.89 11.60 2.05
CA GLU A 139 -17.53 12.04 1.73
C GLU A 139 -16.55 10.87 1.63
N ASP A 140 -16.77 9.79 2.39
CA ASP A 140 -15.90 8.62 2.42
C ASP A 140 -16.05 7.77 1.14
N GLU A 141 -17.24 7.77 0.50
CA GLU A 141 -17.45 7.10 -0.79
C GLU A 141 -16.58 7.73 -1.89
N ASN A 142 -16.51 9.05 -1.92
CA ASN A 142 -15.62 9.76 -2.86
C ASN A 142 -14.14 9.44 -2.58
N MET A 143 -13.79 9.23 -1.33
CA MET A 143 -12.43 8.84 -0.94
C MET A 143 -12.10 7.42 -1.41
N LEU A 144 -13.06 6.48 -1.27
CA LEU A 144 -12.92 5.12 -1.79
C LEU A 144 -12.62 5.11 -3.30
N LEU A 145 -13.41 5.86 -4.09
CA LEU A 145 -13.19 5.97 -5.54
C LEU A 145 -11.78 6.48 -5.85
N ARG A 146 -11.29 7.46 -5.12
CA ARG A 146 -9.93 7.99 -5.32
C ARG A 146 -8.85 6.98 -4.97
N PHE A 147 -9.04 6.15 -3.94
CA PHE A 147 -8.09 5.11 -3.59
C PHE A 147 -8.05 4.00 -4.64
N LEU A 148 -9.18 3.73 -5.30
CA LEU A 148 -9.25 2.83 -6.44
C LEU A 148 -8.54 3.42 -7.66
N ASP A 149 -8.78 4.69 -7.98
CA ASP A 149 -8.15 5.40 -9.11
C ASP A 149 -6.62 5.50 -8.96
N GLU A 150 -6.15 5.68 -7.72
CA GLU A 150 -4.71 5.74 -7.40
C GLU A 150 -4.07 4.36 -7.22
N ASN A 151 -4.82 3.28 -7.46
CA ASN A 151 -4.38 1.89 -7.28
C ASN A 151 -3.83 1.60 -5.86
N ILE A 152 -4.36 2.26 -4.83
CA ILE A 152 -4.07 1.96 -3.44
C ILE A 152 -4.91 0.79 -2.97
N LEU A 153 -6.16 0.79 -3.41
CA LEU A 153 -7.12 -0.30 -3.24
C LEU A 153 -7.47 -0.93 -4.58
N LEU A 154 -7.79 -2.20 -4.57
CA LEU A 154 -8.32 -2.96 -5.70
C LEU A 154 -9.73 -3.43 -5.36
N ARG A 155 -10.68 -3.17 -6.27
CA ARG A 155 -12.04 -3.69 -6.19
C ARG A 155 -12.16 -4.97 -7.00
N LYS A 156 -12.84 -5.97 -6.45
CA LYS A 156 -13.11 -7.25 -7.09
C LYS A 156 -14.52 -7.72 -6.77
N ASP A 157 -15.11 -8.49 -7.66
CA ASP A 157 -16.37 -9.19 -7.42
C ASP A 157 -16.07 -10.64 -7.02
N LEU A 158 -16.46 -11.03 -5.82
CA LEU A 158 -16.47 -12.42 -5.40
C LEU A 158 -17.82 -13.02 -5.75
N SER A 159 -17.80 -14.16 -6.44
CA SER A 159 -18.99 -14.94 -6.76
C SER A 159 -18.95 -16.23 -5.97
N GLU A 160 -19.79 -16.35 -4.97
CA GLU A 160 -19.96 -17.58 -4.20
C GLU A 160 -21.22 -18.32 -4.67
N LYS A 161 -21.04 -19.60 -4.97
CA LYS A 161 -22.19 -20.50 -5.21
C LYS A 161 -22.59 -21.15 -3.89
N LYS A 162 -23.74 -20.76 -3.36
CA LYS A 162 -24.37 -21.42 -2.22
C LYS A 162 -25.78 -21.84 -2.61
N ASP A 163 -26.07 -23.14 -2.52
CA ASP A 163 -27.42 -23.70 -2.76
C ASP A 163 -28.07 -23.29 -4.09
N SER A 164 -27.31 -23.39 -5.20
CA SER A 164 -27.77 -23.00 -6.56
C SER A 164 -27.97 -21.50 -6.81
N LEU A 165 -27.75 -20.65 -5.81
CA LEU A 165 -27.75 -19.19 -5.94
C LEU A 165 -26.31 -18.68 -6.04
N VAL A 166 -26.08 -17.78 -7.00
CA VAL A 166 -24.81 -17.04 -7.12
C VAL A 166 -24.98 -15.74 -6.36
N ARG A 167 -24.32 -15.63 -5.19
CA ARG A 167 -24.21 -14.36 -4.48
C ARG A 167 -22.94 -13.64 -4.98
N LYS A 168 -23.10 -12.42 -5.44
CA LYS A 168 -21.98 -11.53 -5.77
C LYS A 168 -21.78 -10.58 -4.61
N THR A 169 -20.56 -10.51 -4.12
CA THR A 169 -20.16 -9.57 -3.08
C THR A 169 -19.01 -8.75 -3.64
N GLU A 170 -19.15 -7.44 -3.63
CA GLU A 170 -18.07 -6.54 -3.97
C GLU A 170 -17.09 -6.42 -2.80
N ILE A 171 -15.81 -6.58 -3.08
CA ILE A 171 -14.76 -6.53 -2.07
C ILE A 171 -13.68 -5.54 -2.45
N VAL A 172 -12.99 -5.03 -1.44
CA VAL A 172 -11.76 -4.26 -1.60
C VAL A 172 -10.59 -4.94 -0.92
N ASN A 173 -9.42 -4.79 -1.52
CA ASN A 173 -8.15 -5.21 -0.99
C ASN A 173 -7.14 -4.06 -1.14
N PHE A 174 -6.17 -3.99 -0.24
CA PHE A 174 -4.99 -3.19 -0.54
C PHE A 174 -4.26 -3.79 -1.73
N THR A 175 -3.76 -2.95 -2.62
CA THR A 175 -2.98 -3.39 -3.78
C THR A 175 -1.71 -4.13 -3.34
N TYR A 176 -1.17 -3.73 -2.19
CA TYR A 176 0.07 -4.27 -1.67
C TYR A 176 -0.07 -4.66 -0.19
N ASP A 177 0.13 -5.93 0.09
CA ASP A 177 0.03 -6.49 1.44
C ASP A 177 1.02 -5.85 2.41
N THR A 178 2.27 -5.67 1.99
CA THR A 178 3.29 -5.05 2.82
C THR A 178 2.94 -3.61 3.22
N PHE A 179 2.26 -2.87 2.34
CA PHE A 179 1.79 -1.53 2.66
C PHE A 179 0.61 -1.57 3.63
N ARG A 180 -0.33 -2.50 3.45
CA ARG A 180 -1.40 -2.77 4.42
C ARG A 180 -0.83 -3.08 5.80
N ASP A 181 0.15 -3.98 5.86
CA ASP A 181 0.76 -4.42 7.12
C ASP A 181 1.46 -3.25 7.83
N TYR A 182 2.17 -2.40 7.07
CA TYR A 182 2.73 -1.16 7.59
C TYR A 182 1.65 -0.24 8.19
N LEU A 183 0.54 -0.03 7.47
CA LEU A 183 -0.57 0.80 7.95
C LEU A 183 -1.24 0.20 9.19
N LEU A 184 -1.43 -1.12 9.23
CA LEU A 184 -1.97 -1.83 10.39
C LEU A 184 -1.07 -1.67 11.61
N ALA A 185 0.24 -1.83 11.46
CA ALA A 185 1.20 -1.64 12.53
C ALA A 185 1.12 -0.21 13.11
N HIS A 186 1.12 0.80 12.23
CA HIS A 186 0.96 2.19 12.65
C HIS A 186 -0.39 2.46 13.31
N TYR A 187 -1.48 1.93 12.77
CA TYR A 187 -2.80 2.08 13.37
C TYR A 187 -2.84 1.50 14.79
N ILE A 188 -2.29 0.31 14.99
CA ILE A 188 -2.24 -0.34 16.32
C ILE A 188 -1.40 0.50 17.29
N LEU A 189 -0.23 0.97 16.85
CA LEU A 189 0.66 1.76 17.71
C LEU A 189 0.10 3.15 18.03
N ASP A 190 -0.50 3.83 17.06
CA ASP A 190 -0.98 5.21 17.23
C ASP A 190 -2.34 5.27 17.92
N THR A 191 -3.28 4.38 17.53
CA THR A 191 -4.68 4.45 18.00
C THR A 191 -4.86 3.78 19.35
N LEU A 192 -4.09 2.73 19.62
CA LEU A 192 -4.17 1.99 20.88
C LEU A 192 -3.08 2.39 21.87
N SER A 193 -2.38 3.51 21.62
CA SER A 193 -1.28 3.99 22.47
C SER A 193 -1.67 4.22 23.93
N GLU A 194 -2.95 4.48 24.22
CA GLU A 194 -3.46 4.68 25.56
C GLU A 194 -3.78 3.36 26.29
N ASN A 195 -3.89 2.23 25.56
CA ASN A 195 -4.18 0.91 26.12
C ASN A 195 -3.06 -0.10 25.80
N VAL A 196 -1.99 -0.06 26.59
CA VAL A 196 -0.79 -0.87 26.40
C VAL A 196 -1.08 -2.38 26.40
N GLU A 197 -2.05 -2.85 27.20
CA GLU A 197 -2.38 -4.28 27.27
C GLU A 197 -3.13 -4.75 26.02
N GLU A 198 -4.00 -3.94 25.46
CA GLU A 198 -4.67 -4.22 24.21
C GLU A 198 -3.68 -4.19 23.04
N GLN A 199 -2.76 -3.23 22.99
CA GLN A 199 -1.67 -3.22 22.03
C GLN A 199 -0.83 -4.51 22.07
N LYS A 200 -0.38 -4.90 23.26
CA LYS A 200 0.40 -6.14 23.42
C LYS A 200 -0.38 -7.37 22.94
N THR A 201 -1.66 -7.43 23.26
CA THR A 201 -2.53 -8.55 22.85
C THR A 201 -2.66 -8.63 21.34
N LEU A 202 -2.88 -7.48 20.66
CA LEU A 202 -2.99 -7.42 19.20
C LEU A 202 -1.64 -7.70 18.52
N ILE A 203 -0.55 -7.11 19.01
CA ILE A 203 0.78 -7.39 18.49
C ILE A 203 1.09 -8.88 18.64
N HIS A 204 0.85 -9.46 19.81
CA HIS A 204 1.05 -10.90 20.03
C HIS A 204 0.19 -11.76 19.10
N LYS A 205 -1.10 -11.42 18.95
CA LYS A 205 -2.02 -12.10 18.04
C LYS A 205 -1.49 -12.12 16.60
N TYR A 206 -1.01 -10.98 16.10
CA TYR A 206 -0.62 -10.84 14.69
C TYR A 206 0.84 -11.21 14.39
N THR A 207 1.73 -11.24 15.38
CA THR A 207 3.11 -11.70 15.18
C THR A 207 3.25 -13.22 15.26
N HIS A 208 2.31 -13.92 15.90
CA HIS A 208 2.35 -15.37 16.07
C HIS A 208 1.52 -16.18 15.07
N ILE A 209 0.83 -15.52 14.14
CA ILE A 209 0.17 -16.19 13.01
C ILE A 209 1.24 -16.59 11.99
N SER A 210 2.07 -17.58 12.35
CA SER A 210 2.91 -18.25 11.37
C SER A 210 2.11 -19.37 10.72
N SER A 211 2.17 -19.40 9.41
CA SER A 211 1.73 -20.40 8.46
C SER A 211 0.30 -20.26 7.93
N GLY A 212 0.21 -19.71 6.75
CA GLY A 212 -0.88 -19.90 5.81
C GLY A 212 -1.53 -18.61 5.28
N ASN A 213 -1.72 -17.57 6.10
CA ASN A 213 -2.25 -16.26 5.70
C ASN A 213 -1.63 -15.16 6.57
N SER A 214 -0.31 -15.05 6.53
CA SER A 214 0.44 -14.20 7.47
C SER A 214 0.30 -12.73 7.13
N VAL A 215 -0.37 -11.99 8.00
CA VAL A 215 -0.09 -10.57 8.18
C VAL A 215 1.24 -10.49 8.94
N MET A 216 2.35 -10.20 8.27
CA MET A 216 3.61 -9.91 8.94
C MET A 216 3.58 -8.44 9.34
N ILE A 217 3.21 -8.17 10.59
CA ILE A 217 3.48 -6.87 11.22
C ILE A 217 4.94 -6.94 11.65
N ILE A 218 5.80 -6.23 10.95
CA ILE A 218 7.23 -6.10 11.23
C ILE A 218 7.45 -5.02 12.28
#